data_96ee90ad750b08ae8682e4d077cdfca1
#
_entry.id   96ee90ad750b08ae8682e4d077cdfca1
#
_cell.length_a   1.000
_cell.length_b   1.000
_cell.length_c   1.000
_cell.angle_alpha   90.00
_cell.angle_beta   90.00
_cell.angle_gamma   90.00
#
_symmetry.space_group_name_H-M   'P 1'
#
loop_
_entity.id
_entity.type
_entity.pdbx_description
1 polymer ?
#
loop_
_entity_poly.entity_id
_entity_poly.type
_entity_poly.pdbx_seq_one_letter_code
_entity_poly.pdbx_strand_id
1 'polypeptide(L)'
;YEKTGRKVIVAMAGDHAPSFVAHVADPSFAETDNELLILERSTPFFIWANYPLEHTAAATSTTDPLNRMDMVMLTPTLLQQAGLPLSDYYEYLLEMKHNTPVVTAANDYMKVDGSTAEYGADPALDEWAKGYLMLEYNNIGAHAKRDQSIFNPAE
;
A
#
# COMPACT_ATOMS: atom_id res chain seq x y z
N TYR A 1 -19.39 21.28 -6.14
CA TYR A 1 -18.43 21.36 -5.04
C TYR A 1 -17.82 22.77 -4.96
N GLU A 2 -17.43 23.37 -6.08
CA GLU A 2 -16.92 24.75 -6.10
C GLU A 2 -17.89 25.77 -5.45
N LYS A 3 -19.20 25.55 -5.62
CA LYS A 3 -20.23 26.44 -5.05
C LYS A 3 -20.39 26.32 -3.52
N THR A 4 -19.91 25.24 -2.90
CA THR A 4 -20.11 25.00 -1.47
C THR A 4 -18.86 25.23 -0.62
N GLY A 5 -17.70 25.44 -1.23
CA GLY A 5 -16.40 25.57 -0.56
C GLY A 5 -15.96 24.32 0.22
N ARG A 6 -16.63 23.18 0.03
CA ARG A 6 -16.30 21.95 0.74
C ARG A 6 -14.98 21.36 0.22
N LYS A 7 -14.10 20.99 1.14
CA LYS A 7 -12.91 20.20 0.84
C LYS A 7 -13.34 18.77 0.48
N VAL A 8 -12.85 18.28 -0.66
CA VAL A 8 -13.10 16.93 -1.15
C VAL A 8 -11.78 16.30 -1.56
N ILE A 9 -11.54 15.09 -1.09
CA ILE A 9 -10.46 14.24 -1.53
C ILE A 9 -11.06 12.94 -2.06
N VAL A 10 -10.52 12.40 -3.13
CA VAL A 10 -10.99 11.19 -3.80
C VAL A 10 -9.78 10.30 -4.05
N ALA A 11 -9.88 9.05 -3.65
CA ALA A 11 -8.97 8.00 -4.08
C ALA A 11 -9.71 7.03 -4.99
N MET A 12 -9.06 6.56 -6.03
CA MET A 12 -9.55 5.49 -6.89
C MET A 12 -8.40 4.53 -7.17
N ALA A 13 -8.70 3.24 -7.14
CA ALA A 13 -7.77 2.18 -7.53
C ALA A 13 -8.51 1.10 -8.30
N GLY A 14 -7.80 0.35 -9.15
CA GLY A 14 -8.31 -0.90 -9.69
C GLY A 14 -8.36 -1.94 -8.57
N ASP A 15 -9.38 -2.78 -8.56
CA ASP A 15 -9.57 -3.85 -7.58
C ASP A 15 -8.64 -5.05 -7.86
N HIS A 16 -8.42 -5.36 -9.12
CA HIS A 16 -7.50 -6.40 -9.59
C HIS A 16 -7.20 -6.21 -11.09
N ALA A 17 -6.09 -6.79 -11.53
CA ALA A 17 -5.82 -6.91 -12.96
C ALA A 17 -6.78 -7.91 -13.63
N PRO A 18 -7.17 -7.70 -14.89
CA PRO A 18 -7.96 -8.69 -15.64
C PRO A 18 -7.23 -10.04 -15.71
N SER A 19 -7.97 -11.14 -15.64
CA SER A 19 -7.41 -12.51 -15.61
C SER A 19 -6.53 -12.85 -16.83
N PHE A 20 -6.67 -12.14 -17.93
CA PHE A 20 -5.86 -12.35 -19.14
C PHE A 20 -4.52 -11.60 -19.12
N VAL A 21 -4.26 -10.72 -18.17
CA VAL A 21 -3.00 -9.93 -18.11
C VAL A 21 -1.79 -10.84 -18.03
N ALA A 22 -1.86 -11.93 -17.27
CA ALA A 22 -0.79 -12.93 -17.22
C ALA A 22 -0.41 -13.52 -18.59
N HIS A 23 -1.29 -13.43 -19.59
CA HIS A 23 -1.03 -13.92 -20.95
C HIS A 23 -0.52 -12.84 -21.91
N VAL A 24 -0.60 -11.57 -21.52
CA VAL A 24 -0.19 -10.43 -22.36
C VAL A 24 0.91 -9.59 -21.73
N ALA A 25 1.22 -9.82 -20.44
CA ALA A 25 2.35 -9.18 -19.79
C ALA A 25 3.64 -9.63 -20.51
N ASP A 26 4.41 -8.66 -20.97
CA ASP A 26 5.69 -8.94 -21.61
C ASP A 26 6.74 -9.22 -20.53
N PRO A 27 7.30 -10.44 -20.47
CA PRO A 27 8.33 -10.78 -19.48
C PRO A 27 9.58 -9.89 -19.53
N SER A 28 9.80 -9.18 -20.64
CA SER A 28 10.94 -8.25 -20.76
C SER A 28 10.86 -7.03 -19.84
N PHE A 29 9.70 -6.78 -19.21
CA PHE A 29 9.53 -5.71 -18.22
C PHE A 29 9.90 -6.11 -16.79
N ALA A 30 10.30 -7.36 -16.58
CA ALA A 30 10.67 -7.89 -15.27
C ALA A 30 12.02 -8.62 -15.35
N GLU A 31 12.87 -8.44 -14.36
CA GLU A 31 14.17 -9.13 -14.26
C GLU A 31 14.04 -10.47 -13.51
N THR A 32 12.97 -10.63 -12.73
CA THR A 32 12.70 -11.81 -11.91
C THR A 32 11.24 -12.24 -12.02
N ASP A 33 10.95 -13.50 -11.69
CA ASP A 33 9.58 -14.03 -11.63
C ASP A 33 8.73 -13.26 -10.59
N ASN A 34 9.33 -12.82 -9.49
CA ASN A 34 8.64 -12.02 -8.47
C ASN A 34 8.26 -10.63 -8.98
N GLU A 35 9.13 -9.98 -9.74
CA GLU A 35 8.80 -8.71 -10.38
C GLU A 35 7.68 -8.87 -11.38
N LEU A 36 7.71 -9.93 -12.19
CA LEU A 36 6.66 -10.24 -13.14
C LEU A 36 5.33 -10.46 -12.41
N LEU A 37 5.32 -11.21 -11.31
CA LEU A 37 4.13 -11.46 -10.51
C LEU A 37 3.55 -10.16 -9.93
N ILE A 38 4.40 -9.27 -9.42
CA ILE A 38 3.99 -7.97 -8.89
C ILE A 38 3.40 -7.12 -10.02
N LEU A 39 4.04 -7.09 -11.18
CA LEU A 39 3.58 -6.33 -12.34
C LEU A 39 2.21 -6.81 -12.84
N GLU A 40 2.03 -8.12 -12.98
CA GLU A 40 0.77 -8.73 -13.41
C GLU A 40 -0.39 -8.45 -12.45
N ARG A 41 -0.11 -8.24 -11.18
CA ARG A 41 -1.12 -7.97 -10.13
C ARG A 41 -1.25 -6.49 -9.78
N SER A 42 -0.44 -5.64 -10.40
CA SER A 42 -0.51 -4.20 -10.19
C SER A 42 -1.70 -3.58 -10.91
N THR A 43 -2.35 -2.64 -10.23
CA THR A 43 -3.42 -1.82 -10.78
C THR A 43 -3.12 -0.34 -10.56
N PRO A 44 -3.56 0.54 -11.47
CA PRO A 44 -3.36 1.96 -11.29
C PRO A 44 -4.21 2.49 -10.14
N PHE A 45 -3.68 3.49 -9.43
CA PHE A 45 -4.44 4.26 -8.47
C PHE A 45 -4.16 5.75 -8.65
N PHE A 46 -5.05 6.59 -8.14
CA PHE A 46 -4.79 8.01 -7.98
C PHE A 46 -5.49 8.57 -6.73
N ILE A 47 -4.93 9.66 -6.23
CA ILE A 47 -5.54 10.50 -5.20
C ILE A 47 -5.67 11.91 -5.77
N TRP A 48 -6.86 12.47 -5.69
CA TRP A 48 -7.18 13.81 -6.16
C TRP A 48 -7.90 14.61 -5.08
N ALA A 49 -7.60 15.90 -4.98
CA ALA A 49 -8.32 16.80 -4.10
C ALA A 49 -8.62 18.14 -4.79
N ASN A 50 -9.68 18.82 -4.34
CA ASN A 50 -10.01 20.17 -4.78
C ASN A 50 -9.34 21.25 -3.93
N TYR A 51 -8.36 20.88 -3.13
CA TYR A 51 -7.57 21.75 -2.26
C TYR A 51 -6.12 21.27 -2.20
N PRO A 52 -5.15 22.12 -1.81
CA PRO A 52 -3.77 21.68 -1.62
C PRO A 52 -3.67 20.60 -0.55
N LEU A 53 -3.01 19.48 -0.86
CA LEU A 53 -2.73 18.39 0.08
C LEU A 53 -1.42 18.66 0.80
N GLU A 54 -1.35 18.35 2.10
CA GLU A 54 -0.18 18.66 2.95
C GLU A 54 1.05 17.81 2.63
N HIS A 55 0.84 16.62 2.08
CA HIS A 55 1.89 15.62 1.85
C HIS A 55 1.90 15.08 0.41
N THR A 56 1.75 15.97 -0.57
CA THR A 56 1.95 15.54 -1.95
C THR A 56 3.44 15.31 -2.24
N ALA A 57 3.88 14.07 -2.17
CA ALA A 57 4.95 13.67 -3.07
C ALA A 57 4.35 13.77 -4.48
N ALA A 58 4.84 14.69 -5.30
CA ALA A 58 4.44 14.73 -6.69
C ALA A 58 4.73 13.35 -7.30
N ALA A 59 3.68 12.63 -7.69
CA ALA A 59 3.84 11.40 -8.45
C ALA A 59 4.45 11.78 -9.80
N THR A 60 5.76 11.77 -9.87
CA THR A 60 6.52 12.27 -11.01
C THR A 60 6.68 11.21 -12.09
N SER A 61 6.43 9.93 -11.76
CA SER A 61 6.52 8.82 -12.69
C SER A 61 5.74 7.60 -12.22
N THR A 62 5.06 6.92 -13.13
CA THR A 62 4.44 5.62 -12.89
C THR A 62 5.46 4.50 -12.65
N THR A 63 6.72 4.75 -12.97
CA THR A 63 7.84 3.80 -12.79
C THR A 63 8.63 4.06 -11.50
N ASP A 64 8.33 5.14 -10.75
CA ASP A 64 8.97 5.39 -9.47
C ASP A 64 8.52 4.32 -8.46
N PRO A 65 9.44 3.52 -7.90
CA PRO A 65 9.11 2.51 -6.90
C PRO A 65 8.36 3.06 -5.69
N LEU A 66 8.60 4.31 -5.32
CA LEU A 66 7.89 5.00 -4.23
C LEU A 66 6.40 5.23 -4.52
N ASN A 67 5.99 5.15 -5.79
CA ASN A 67 4.59 5.23 -6.19
C ASN A 67 3.90 3.85 -6.20
N ARG A 68 4.65 2.78 -5.98
CA ARG A 68 4.09 1.44 -5.79
C ARG A 68 3.81 1.22 -4.31
N MET A 69 2.67 0.67 -4.02
CA MET A 69 2.31 0.27 -2.65
C MET A 69 1.24 -0.81 -2.67
N ASP A 70 1.21 -1.58 -1.62
CA ASP A 70 0.12 -2.51 -1.39
C ASP A 70 -1.21 -1.74 -1.21
N MET A 71 -2.31 -2.34 -1.64
CA MET A 71 -3.65 -1.74 -1.58
C MET A 71 -4.06 -1.36 -0.15
N VAL A 72 -3.60 -2.11 0.85
CA VAL A 72 -3.89 -1.83 2.27
C VAL A 72 -3.33 -0.47 2.73
N MET A 73 -2.31 0.03 2.04
CA MET A 73 -1.66 1.32 2.34
C MET A 73 -2.38 2.52 1.70
N LEU A 74 -3.35 2.28 0.81
CA LEU A 74 -4.04 3.38 0.13
C LEU A 74 -4.89 4.20 1.10
N THR A 75 -5.65 3.55 1.99
CA THR A 75 -6.47 4.24 2.99
C THR A 75 -5.66 5.09 3.95
N PRO A 76 -4.62 4.58 4.64
CA PRO A 76 -3.81 5.42 5.51
C PRO A 76 -3.10 6.55 4.75
N THR A 77 -2.64 6.30 3.51
CA THR A 77 -2.06 7.36 2.66
C THR A 77 -3.09 8.46 2.38
N LEU A 78 -4.33 8.10 2.06
CA LEU A 78 -5.41 9.06 1.83
C LEU A 78 -5.71 9.90 3.09
N LEU A 79 -5.82 9.26 4.25
CA LEU A 79 -6.10 9.93 5.53
C LEU A 79 -4.96 10.89 5.91
N GLN A 80 -3.70 10.45 5.76
CA GLN A 80 -2.53 11.29 5.99
C GLN A 80 -2.53 12.53 5.09
N GLN A 81 -2.79 12.36 3.80
CA GLN A 81 -2.88 13.49 2.87
C GLN A 81 -4.05 14.43 3.15
N ALA A 82 -5.13 13.91 3.75
CA ALA A 82 -6.27 14.70 4.17
C ALA A 82 -6.03 15.45 5.50
N GLY A 83 -4.93 15.19 6.20
CA GLY A 83 -4.64 15.72 7.54
C GLY A 83 -5.59 15.16 8.60
N LEU A 84 -6.06 13.92 8.44
CA LEU A 84 -6.94 13.25 9.37
C LEU A 84 -6.15 12.36 10.35
N PRO A 85 -6.63 12.17 11.59
CA PRO A 85 -5.96 11.33 12.56
C PRO A 85 -5.90 9.87 12.08
N LEU A 86 -4.77 9.24 12.37
CA LEU A 86 -4.51 7.84 12.05
C LEU A 86 -4.65 6.98 13.30
N SER A 87 -4.96 5.71 13.13
CA SER A 87 -4.82 4.70 14.17
C SER A 87 -3.38 4.16 14.17
N ASP A 88 -2.96 3.53 15.26
CA ASP A 88 -1.65 2.87 15.37
C ASP A 88 -1.42 1.86 14.24
N TYR A 89 -2.49 1.15 13.83
CA TYR A 89 -2.44 0.25 12.68
C TYR A 89 -2.12 0.99 11.38
N TYR A 90 -2.73 2.14 11.14
CA TYR A 90 -2.48 2.93 9.94
C TYR A 90 -1.12 3.61 9.95
N GLU A 91 -0.64 4.04 11.11
CA GLU A 91 0.73 4.54 11.27
C GLU A 91 1.74 3.44 10.96
N TYR A 92 1.52 2.22 11.50
CA TYR A 92 2.36 1.06 11.18
C TYR A 92 2.43 0.78 9.67
N LEU A 93 1.29 0.82 8.95
CA LEU A 93 1.26 0.60 7.51
C LEU A 93 2.03 1.68 6.73
N LEU A 94 1.97 2.94 7.18
CA LEU A 94 2.75 4.01 6.56
C LEU A 94 4.26 3.86 6.82
N GLU A 95 4.66 3.46 8.01
CA GLU A 95 6.07 3.15 8.30
C GLU A 95 6.55 1.94 7.49
N MET A 96 5.75 0.88 7.42
CA MET A 96 6.05 -0.29 6.62
C MET A 96 6.26 0.08 5.15
N LYS A 97 5.45 0.97 4.59
CA LYS A 97 5.60 1.47 3.21
C LYS A 97 6.99 2.06 2.94
N HIS A 98 7.62 2.68 3.92
CA HIS A 98 8.98 3.24 3.78
C HIS A 98 10.09 2.20 3.81
N ASN A 99 9.79 0.95 4.15
CA ASN A 99 10.72 -0.16 4.21
C ASN A 99 10.43 -1.22 3.15
N THR A 100 9.16 -1.63 3.06
CA THR A 100 8.66 -2.57 2.07
C THR A 100 7.28 -2.14 1.60
N PRO A 101 7.18 -1.43 0.48
CA PRO A 101 5.91 -0.91 -0.03
C PRO A 101 4.96 -1.99 -0.55
N VAL A 102 5.46 -3.18 -0.86
CA VAL A 102 4.63 -4.31 -1.32
C VAL A 102 5.05 -5.58 -0.62
N VAL A 103 4.06 -6.30 -0.09
CA VAL A 103 4.20 -7.68 0.40
C VAL A 103 3.23 -8.56 -0.39
N THR A 104 3.74 -9.58 -1.04
CA THR A 104 2.89 -10.50 -1.82
C THR A 104 2.23 -11.54 -0.92
N ALA A 105 1.20 -12.21 -1.44
CA ALA A 105 0.56 -13.34 -0.76
C ALA A 105 1.50 -14.53 -0.51
N ALA A 106 2.63 -14.60 -1.23
CA ALA A 106 3.70 -15.57 -1.02
C ALA A 106 4.72 -15.11 0.04
N ASN A 107 4.50 -13.92 0.65
CA ASN A 107 5.39 -13.23 1.57
C ASN A 107 6.71 -12.74 0.95
N ASP A 108 6.78 -12.63 -0.37
CA ASP A 108 7.88 -11.94 -1.02
C ASP A 108 7.68 -10.44 -0.94
N TYR A 109 8.76 -9.67 -1.03
CA TYR A 109 8.73 -8.23 -0.83
C TYR A 109 9.19 -7.47 -2.07
N MET A 110 8.69 -6.26 -2.22
CA MET A 110 9.37 -5.22 -3.00
C MET A 110 9.97 -4.21 -2.04
N LYS A 111 11.26 -3.92 -2.21
CA LYS A 111 11.98 -2.88 -1.47
C LYS A 111 11.69 -1.49 -2.03
N VAL A 112 12.06 -0.46 -1.29
CA VAL A 112 11.88 0.94 -1.72
C VAL A 112 12.67 1.32 -2.98
N ASP A 113 13.73 0.58 -3.31
CA ASP A 113 14.48 0.76 -4.56
C ASP A 113 13.86 0.01 -5.76
N GLY A 114 12.76 -0.71 -5.52
CA GLY A 114 12.05 -1.48 -6.54
C GLY A 114 12.56 -2.91 -6.72
N SER A 115 13.66 -3.29 -6.10
CA SER A 115 14.14 -4.68 -6.13
C SER A 115 13.23 -5.59 -5.30
N THR A 116 13.24 -6.88 -5.62
CA THR A 116 12.47 -7.89 -4.89
C THR A 116 13.36 -8.74 -3.99
N ALA A 117 12.78 -9.30 -2.94
CA ALA A 117 13.42 -10.26 -2.06
C ALA A 117 12.40 -11.32 -1.60
N GLU A 118 12.89 -12.53 -1.38
CA GLU A 118 12.09 -13.62 -0.82
C GLU A 118 12.06 -13.52 0.72
N TYR A 119 11.02 -14.06 1.34
CA TYR A 119 10.94 -14.20 2.79
C TYR A 119 12.14 -15.01 3.31
N GLY A 120 12.76 -14.51 4.37
CA GLY A 120 13.97 -15.10 4.95
C GLY A 120 15.28 -14.55 4.38
N ALA A 121 15.25 -13.78 3.30
CA ALA A 121 16.44 -13.18 2.71
C ALA A 121 16.90 -11.91 3.43
N ASP A 122 15.99 -11.19 4.07
CA ASP A 122 16.27 -9.95 4.78
C ASP A 122 15.50 -9.90 6.12
N PRO A 123 16.18 -10.17 7.25
CA PRO A 123 15.53 -10.22 8.56
C PRO A 123 14.80 -8.93 8.97
N ALA A 124 15.24 -7.77 8.49
CA ALA A 124 14.58 -6.51 8.80
C ALA A 124 13.23 -6.39 8.06
N LEU A 125 13.16 -6.85 6.81
CA LEU A 125 11.91 -6.89 6.04
C LEU A 125 10.97 -7.98 6.58
N ASP A 126 11.53 -9.12 7.01
CA ASP A 126 10.76 -10.21 7.62
C ASP A 126 10.02 -9.75 8.88
N GLU A 127 10.65 -8.91 9.72
CA GLU A 127 9.98 -8.36 10.91
C GLU A 127 8.81 -7.43 10.54
N TRP A 128 8.93 -6.64 9.47
CA TRP A 128 7.82 -5.82 8.97
C TRP A 128 6.66 -6.69 8.46
N ALA A 129 6.94 -7.70 7.65
CA ALA A 129 5.90 -8.59 7.14
C ALA A 129 5.23 -9.38 8.27
N LYS A 130 6.01 -9.87 9.23
CA LYS A 130 5.48 -10.58 10.40
C LYS A 130 4.57 -9.71 11.24
N GLY A 131 4.98 -8.46 11.51
CA GLY A 131 4.16 -7.49 12.23
C GLY A 131 2.85 -7.23 11.50
N TYR A 132 2.90 -7.01 10.19
CA TYR A 132 1.73 -6.86 9.34
C TYR A 132 0.77 -8.06 9.43
N LEU A 133 1.27 -9.28 9.26
CA LEU A 133 0.46 -10.49 9.34
C LEU A 133 -0.18 -10.68 10.73
N MET A 134 0.53 -10.32 11.80
CA MET A 134 -0.02 -10.36 13.17
C MET A 134 -1.17 -9.35 13.34
N LEU A 135 -1.01 -8.13 12.81
CA LEU A 135 -2.06 -7.10 12.84
C LEU A 135 -3.27 -7.51 12.00
N GLU A 136 -3.05 -8.05 10.80
CA GLU A 136 -4.12 -8.58 9.96
C GLU A 136 -4.87 -9.74 10.63
N TYR A 137 -4.14 -10.66 11.27
CA TYR A 137 -4.79 -11.72 12.04
C TYR A 137 -5.63 -11.16 13.19
N ASN A 138 -5.13 -10.16 13.91
CA ASN A 138 -5.89 -9.51 14.97
C ASN A 138 -7.12 -8.79 14.43
N ASN A 139 -6.97 -8.09 13.29
CA ASN A 139 -8.05 -7.32 12.67
C ASN A 139 -9.16 -8.22 12.12
N ILE A 140 -8.83 -9.29 11.39
CA ILE A 140 -9.77 -10.10 10.64
C ILE A 140 -9.98 -11.48 11.28
N GLY A 141 -8.90 -12.12 11.74
CA GLY A 141 -8.93 -13.51 12.24
C GLY A 141 -9.34 -13.65 13.69
N ALA A 142 -8.99 -12.69 14.54
CA ALA A 142 -9.22 -12.79 15.99
C ALA A 142 -10.67 -12.55 16.42
N HIS A 143 -11.52 -12.02 15.55
CA HIS A 143 -12.95 -11.75 15.76
C HIS A 143 -13.29 -11.13 17.14
N ALA A 144 -13.64 -11.97 18.13
CA ALA A 144 -14.06 -11.51 19.46
C ALA A 144 -12.91 -10.98 20.34
N LYS A 145 -11.66 -11.13 19.93
CA LYS A 145 -10.46 -10.69 20.66
C LYS A 145 -9.70 -9.56 19.97
N ARG A 146 -10.34 -8.93 18.98
CA ARG A 146 -9.75 -7.77 18.29
C ARG A 146 -9.46 -6.67 19.30
N ASP A 147 -8.21 -6.23 19.32
CA ASP A 147 -7.82 -5.07 20.12
C ASP A 147 -8.23 -3.76 19.43
N GLN A 148 -9.34 -3.18 19.88
CA GLN A 148 -9.91 -1.99 19.26
C GLN A 148 -9.00 -0.76 19.38
N SER A 149 -8.13 -0.71 20.40
CA SER A 149 -7.25 0.46 20.60
C SER A 149 -6.27 0.66 19.45
N ILE A 150 -5.82 -0.43 18.82
CA ILE A 150 -4.87 -0.40 17.70
C ILE A 150 -5.53 0.12 16.42
N PHE A 151 -6.85 -0.12 16.25
CA PHE A 151 -7.55 0.13 14.99
C PHE A 151 -8.40 1.40 14.99
N ASN A 152 -8.55 2.05 16.13
CA ASN A 152 -9.25 3.33 16.24
C ASN A 152 -8.23 4.46 16.33
N PRO A 153 -8.49 5.61 15.68
CA PRO A 153 -7.63 6.77 15.87
C PRO A 153 -7.67 7.22 17.33
N ALA A 154 -6.57 7.80 17.81
CA ALA A 154 -6.54 8.46 19.11
C ALA A 154 -7.57 9.59 19.17
N GLU A 155 -8.25 9.75 20.31
CA GLU A 155 -9.22 10.83 20.54
C GLU A 155 -8.54 12.21 20.59
#